data_ce810603429ba183c7cbf5f5da18c212
#
_entry.id   ce810603429ba183c7cbf5f5da18c212
#
_cell.length_a   1.000
_cell.length_b   1.000
_cell.length_c   1.000
_cell.angle_alpha   90.00
_cell.angle_beta   90.00
_cell.angle_gamma   90.00
#
_symmetry.space_group_name_H-M   'P 1'
#
loop_
_entity.id
_entity.type
_entity.pdbx_description
1 polymer ?
#
loop_
_entity_poly.entity_id
_entity_poly.type
_entity_poly.pdbx_seq_one_letter_code
_entity_poly.pdbx_strand_id
1 'polypeptide(L)'
;MTDRSRRVHDDSIIIDGAFTNFSVPIPPTESVPDMMLDHIIDGGVTAVCHSLIADPFPMSAEEALMTLYDESIVFDAFPDKTVQILTAQDIEDAKAAGKLGIIFATQGMASIGTNMRYIWVYHKLGVRVMQLTYNERSALGCGCKEPVDTGLTRFGEQAVEQMNALGIVLDLSHCGVRTSLEAIAHSQAPAIFSHASVRALNG
;
A
#
# COMPACT_ATOMS: atom_id res chain seq x y z
N MET A 1 9.07 25.00 -14.61
CA MET A 1 9.97 24.46 -13.58
C MET A 1 11.33 25.10 -13.74
N THR A 2 12.03 25.52 -12.65
CA THR A 2 13.40 26.05 -12.75
C THR A 2 14.40 24.91 -12.94
N ASP A 3 15.60 25.19 -13.46
CA ASP A 3 16.64 24.16 -13.64
C ASP A 3 17.03 23.49 -12.31
N ARG A 4 16.96 24.24 -11.19
CA ARG A 4 17.22 23.71 -9.86
C ARG A 4 16.13 22.73 -9.41
N SER A 5 14.85 23.10 -9.61
CA SER A 5 13.73 22.23 -9.20
C SER A 5 13.65 20.97 -10.06
N ARG A 6 14.03 21.06 -11.35
CA ARG A 6 14.13 19.90 -12.22
C ARG A 6 15.21 18.94 -11.73
N ARG A 7 16.42 19.42 -11.46
CA ARG A 7 17.50 18.58 -10.91
C ARG A 7 17.13 17.90 -9.61
N VAL A 8 16.51 18.62 -8.67
CA VAL A 8 16.04 18.01 -7.40
C VAL A 8 15.03 16.92 -7.67
N HIS A 9 14.11 17.13 -8.61
CA HIS A 9 13.12 16.13 -8.99
C HIS A 9 13.78 14.89 -9.61
N ASP A 10 14.66 15.10 -10.59
CA ASP A 10 15.31 14.00 -11.34
C ASP A 10 16.26 13.17 -10.43
N ASP A 11 16.94 13.84 -9.47
CA ASP A 11 17.85 13.18 -8.54
C ASP A 11 17.15 12.49 -7.36
N SER A 12 15.87 12.81 -7.09
CA SER A 12 15.12 12.28 -5.94
C SER A 12 14.49 10.93 -6.23
N ILE A 13 14.38 10.08 -5.20
CA ILE A 13 13.46 8.95 -5.21
C ILE A 13 12.06 9.50 -4.92
N ILE A 14 11.13 9.29 -5.83
CA ILE A 14 9.75 9.76 -5.72
C ILE A 14 8.83 8.56 -5.59
N ILE A 15 8.12 8.47 -4.46
CA ILE A 15 7.19 7.37 -4.19
C ILE A 15 5.78 7.95 -4.06
N ASP A 16 4.85 7.44 -4.87
CA ASP A 16 3.42 7.66 -4.66
C ASP A 16 2.93 6.69 -3.57
N GLY A 17 2.46 7.25 -2.45
CA GLY A 17 2.07 6.46 -1.27
C GLY A 17 0.74 5.73 -1.38
N ALA A 18 -0.10 6.05 -2.36
CA ALA A 18 -1.44 5.45 -2.48
C ALA A 18 -1.96 5.45 -3.92
N PHE A 19 -1.39 4.62 -4.75
CA PHE A 19 -1.85 4.43 -6.12
C PHE A 19 -2.95 3.36 -6.20
N THR A 20 -4.07 3.66 -6.88
CA THR A 20 -5.25 2.78 -6.90
C THR A 20 -5.74 2.37 -8.30
N ASN A 21 -5.01 2.69 -9.36
CA ASN A 21 -5.61 2.73 -10.69
C ASN A 21 -4.97 1.84 -11.76
N PHE A 22 -4.46 0.67 -11.38
CA PHE A 22 -4.11 -0.34 -12.38
C PHE A 22 -5.26 -1.31 -12.72
N SER A 23 -6.52 -1.01 -12.38
CA SER A 23 -7.67 -1.83 -12.76
C SER A 23 -7.71 -2.04 -14.27
N VAL A 24 -7.06 -3.09 -14.74
CA VAL A 24 -7.00 -3.50 -16.12
C VAL A 24 -8.04 -4.57 -16.34
N PRO A 25 -8.91 -4.47 -17.36
CA PRO A 25 -9.76 -5.58 -17.76
C PRO A 25 -8.90 -6.78 -18.13
N ILE A 26 -9.16 -7.95 -17.57
CA ILE A 26 -8.48 -9.18 -17.96
C ILE A 26 -9.25 -9.81 -19.13
N PRO A 27 -8.60 -10.13 -20.26
CA PRO A 27 -7.19 -9.93 -20.59
C PRO A 27 -6.84 -8.45 -20.82
N PRO A 28 -5.61 -8.02 -20.51
CA PRO A 28 -5.20 -6.65 -20.71
C PRO A 28 -5.39 -6.28 -22.18
N THR A 29 -6.14 -5.23 -22.43
CA THR A 29 -6.19 -4.61 -23.76
C THR A 29 -4.93 -3.77 -23.89
N GLU A 30 -4.09 -4.09 -24.85
CA GLU A 30 -2.69 -3.69 -25.02
C GLU A 30 -2.38 -2.17 -24.91
N SER A 31 -3.36 -1.29 -24.91
CA SER A 31 -3.10 0.15 -25.08
C SER A 31 -3.19 0.98 -23.79
N VAL A 32 -4.06 0.66 -22.82
CA VAL A 32 -4.33 1.56 -21.70
C VAL A 32 -3.30 1.43 -20.56
N PRO A 33 -2.87 0.23 -20.12
CA PRO A 33 -1.83 0.10 -19.12
C PRO A 33 -0.48 0.65 -19.56
N ASP A 34 -0.12 0.40 -20.83
CA ASP A 34 1.16 0.83 -21.41
C ASP A 34 1.30 2.35 -21.41
N MET A 35 0.29 3.06 -21.90
CA MET A 35 0.26 4.52 -21.91
C MET A 35 0.23 5.12 -20.49
N MET A 36 -0.44 4.49 -19.54
CA MET A 36 -0.48 4.96 -18.16
C MET A 36 0.88 4.76 -17.47
N LEU A 37 1.55 3.62 -17.67
CA LEU A 37 2.89 3.37 -17.17
C LEU A 37 3.88 4.40 -17.69
N ASP A 38 3.83 4.71 -19.00
CA ASP A 38 4.68 5.74 -19.60
C ASP A 38 4.46 7.11 -18.97
N HIS A 39 3.22 7.52 -18.73
CA HIS A 39 2.94 8.81 -18.09
C HIS A 39 3.49 8.89 -16.64
N ILE A 40 3.44 7.79 -15.89
CA ILE A 40 3.98 7.73 -14.51
C ILE A 40 5.51 7.81 -14.56
N ILE A 41 6.13 7.04 -15.44
CA ILE A 41 7.60 7.00 -15.62
C ILE A 41 8.10 8.36 -16.13
N ASP A 42 7.46 8.93 -17.15
CA ASP A 42 7.79 10.26 -17.69
C ASP A 42 7.59 11.38 -16.68
N GLY A 43 6.66 11.19 -15.72
CA GLY A 43 6.46 12.05 -14.57
C GLY A 43 7.59 11.97 -13.54
N GLY A 44 8.53 11.04 -13.67
CA GLY A 44 9.68 10.86 -12.79
C GLY A 44 9.36 10.10 -11.49
N VAL A 45 8.19 9.43 -11.41
CA VAL A 45 7.86 8.58 -10.25
C VAL A 45 8.74 7.34 -10.27
N THR A 46 9.41 7.08 -9.14
CA THR A 46 10.31 5.92 -8.97
C THR A 46 9.54 4.67 -8.58
N ALA A 47 8.58 4.80 -7.66
CA ALA A 47 7.77 3.68 -7.21
C ALA A 47 6.35 4.13 -6.82
N VAL A 48 5.41 3.21 -6.88
CA VAL A 48 4.03 3.41 -6.41
C VAL A 48 3.67 2.35 -5.36
N CYS A 49 3.03 2.78 -4.27
CA CYS A 49 2.33 1.86 -3.36
C CYS A 49 0.99 1.53 -3.98
N HIS A 50 0.91 0.37 -4.64
CA HIS A 50 -0.30 -0.07 -5.30
C HIS A 50 -1.24 -0.77 -4.32
N SER A 51 -2.38 -0.14 -4.04
CA SER A 51 -3.41 -0.61 -3.12
C SER A 51 -4.27 -1.68 -3.77
N LEU A 52 -3.85 -2.93 -3.66
CA LEU A 52 -4.47 -4.10 -4.31
C LEU A 52 -5.73 -4.57 -3.60
N ILE A 53 -5.74 -4.47 -2.29
CA ILE A 53 -6.84 -4.92 -1.43
C ILE A 53 -7.40 -3.68 -0.76
N ALA A 54 -8.55 -3.20 -1.23
CA ALA A 54 -9.22 -2.04 -0.66
C ALA A 54 -10.58 -2.45 -0.05
N ASP A 55 -10.72 -2.25 1.26
CA ASP A 55 -12.07 -2.19 1.85
C ASP A 55 -12.73 -0.87 1.38
N PRO A 56 -13.93 -0.81 0.86
CA PRO A 56 -15.10 -0.83 1.74
C PRO A 56 -16.01 -2.03 1.50
N PHE A 57 -15.63 -2.90 0.60
CA PHE A 57 -16.42 -4.12 0.38
C PHE A 57 -15.80 -5.22 1.22
N PRO A 58 -16.60 -6.04 1.95
CA PRO A 58 -16.06 -7.17 2.66
C PRO A 58 -15.47 -8.16 1.64
N MET A 59 -14.19 -7.96 1.36
CA MET A 59 -13.42 -8.84 0.50
C MET A 59 -13.05 -10.06 1.31
N SER A 60 -13.38 -11.26 0.81
CA SER A 60 -12.89 -12.50 1.39
C SER A 60 -11.38 -12.64 1.17
N ALA A 61 -10.74 -13.50 1.93
CA ALA A 61 -9.32 -13.81 1.71
C ALA A 61 -9.09 -14.43 0.31
N GLU A 62 -10.05 -15.18 -0.21
CA GLU A 62 -9.99 -15.75 -1.56
C GLU A 62 -10.00 -14.65 -2.62
N GLU A 63 -10.91 -13.69 -2.53
CA GLU A 63 -10.96 -12.53 -3.43
C GLU A 63 -9.68 -11.71 -3.36
N ALA A 64 -9.16 -11.46 -2.15
CA ALA A 64 -7.90 -10.75 -1.98
C ALA A 64 -6.71 -11.48 -2.65
N LEU A 65 -6.65 -12.80 -2.54
CA LEU A 65 -5.63 -13.60 -3.21
C LEU A 65 -5.76 -13.55 -4.73
N MET A 66 -6.99 -13.59 -5.25
CA MET A 66 -7.24 -13.47 -6.70
C MET A 66 -6.85 -12.08 -7.20
N THR A 67 -7.17 -11.02 -6.46
CA THR A 67 -6.74 -9.66 -6.81
C THR A 67 -5.21 -9.54 -6.86
N LEU A 68 -4.50 -10.10 -5.87
CA LEU A 68 -3.02 -10.11 -5.88
C LEU A 68 -2.47 -10.84 -7.10
N TYR A 69 -3.09 -11.95 -7.49
CA TYR A 69 -2.71 -12.70 -8.69
C TYR A 69 -2.97 -11.88 -9.96
N ASP A 70 -4.18 -11.36 -10.11
CA ASP A 70 -4.59 -10.61 -11.30
C ASP A 70 -3.70 -9.38 -11.53
N GLU A 71 -3.36 -8.67 -10.46
CA GLU A 71 -2.48 -7.50 -10.55
C GLU A 71 -1.02 -7.88 -10.84
N SER A 72 -0.55 -9.05 -10.37
CA SER A 72 0.80 -9.52 -10.69
C SER A 72 0.99 -9.76 -12.19
N ILE A 73 -0.06 -10.24 -12.89
CA ILE A 73 -0.04 -10.47 -14.34
C ILE A 73 0.19 -9.16 -15.11
N VAL A 74 -0.34 -8.05 -14.61
CA VAL A 74 -0.14 -6.73 -15.27
C VAL A 74 1.35 -6.39 -15.32
N PHE A 75 2.08 -6.64 -14.24
CA PHE A 75 3.52 -6.33 -14.20
C PHE A 75 4.35 -7.33 -14.99
N ASP A 76 3.94 -8.59 -15.02
CA ASP A 76 4.56 -9.63 -15.84
C ASP A 76 4.40 -9.34 -17.35
N ALA A 77 3.37 -8.58 -17.74
CA ALA A 77 3.16 -8.14 -19.13
C ALA A 77 4.12 -7.02 -19.57
N PHE A 78 4.71 -6.26 -18.63
CA PHE A 78 5.58 -5.11 -18.93
C PHE A 78 6.94 -5.20 -18.20
N PRO A 79 7.70 -6.29 -18.36
CA PRO A 79 8.93 -6.52 -17.60
C PRO A 79 10.03 -5.50 -17.90
N ASP A 80 9.96 -4.83 -19.05
CA ASP A 80 10.90 -3.76 -19.40
C ASP A 80 10.59 -2.42 -18.73
N LYS A 81 9.36 -2.21 -18.27
CA LYS A 81 8.88 -0.95 -17.65
C LYS A 81 8.67 -1.04 -16.15
N THR A 82 8.37 -2.21 -15.61
CA THR A 82 7.99 -2.39 -14.21
C THR A 82 8.89 -3.40 -13.50
N VAL A 83 8.92 -3.30 -12.17
CA VAL A 83 9.57 -4.29 -11.30
C VAL A 83 8.87 -4.31 -9.94
N GLN A 84 8.60 -5.51 -9.41
CA GLN A 84 8.05 -5.66 -8.06
C GLN A 84 9.11 -5.26 -7.02
N ILE A 85 8.71 -4.45 -6.05
CA ILE A 85 9.55 -4.02 -4.94
C ILE A 85 9.32 -4.92 -3.71
N LEU A 86 10.36 -5.58 -3.26
CA LEU A 86 10.36 -6.43 -2.07
C LEU A 86 11.25 -5.89 -0.95
N THR A 87 12.23 -5.05 -1.31
CA THR A 87 13.19 -4.42 -0.39
C THR A 87 13.41 -2.96 -0.74
N ALA A 88 14.00 -2.18 0.17
CA ALA A 88 14.37 -0.80 -0.11
C ALA A 88 15.43 -0.70 -1.24
N GLN A 89 16.32 -1.68 -1.36
CA GLN A 89 17.31 -1.71 -2.43
C GLN A 89 16.66 -1.83 -3.81
N ASP A 90 15.56 -2.58 -3.92
CA ASP A 90 14.85 -2.72 -5.20
C ASP A 90 14.32 -1.37 -5.72
N ILE A 91 14.00 -0.42 -4.82
CA ILE A 91 13.58 0.93 -5.21
C ILE A 91 14.74 1.70 -5.86
N GLU A 92 15.93 1.62 -5.28
CA GLU A 92 17.13 2.26 -5.83
C GLU A 92 17.51 1.62 -7.17
N ASP A 93 17.43 0.30 -7.26
CA ASP A 93 17.71 -0.47 -8.48
C ASP A 93 16.68 -0.16 -9.59
N ALA A 94 15.39 -0.04 -9.23
CA ALA A 94 14.33 0.37 -10.15
C ALA A 94 14.62 1.76 -10.74
N LYS A 95 14.99 2.75 -9.89
CA LYS A 95 15.37 4.09 -10.35
C LYS A 95 16.58 4.05 -11.28
N ALA A 96 17.62 3.29 -10.92
CA ALA A 96 18.82 3.16 -11.74
C ALA A 96 18.55 2.51 -13.11
N ALA A 97 17.58 1.59 -13.15
CA ALA A 97 17.15 0.91 -14.37
C ALA A 97 16.11 1.72 -15.20
N GLY A 98 15.63 2.84 -14.70
CA GLY A 98 14.56 3.63 -15.34
C GLY A 98 13.21 2.91 -15.37
N LYS A 99 12.95 2.01 -14.41
CA LYS A 99 11.71 1.25 -14.29
C LYS A 99 10.84 1.81 -13.17
N LEU A 100 9.54 1.60 -13.28
CA LEU A 100 8.58 1.87 -12.22
C LEU A 100 8.58 0.71 -11.20
N GLY A 101 8.92 1.02 -9.96
CA GLY A 101 8.81 0.08 -8.84
C GLY A 101 7.36 -0.05 -8.38
N ILE A 102 6.92 -1.31 -8.18
CA ILE A 102 5.55 -1.59 -7.71
C ILE A 102 5.63 -2.20 -6.31
N ILE A 103 5.19 -1.44 -5.32
CA ILE A 103 5.06 -1.88 -3.92
C ILE A 103 3.63 -2.36 -3.71
N PHE A 104 3.43 -3.64 -3.46
CA PHE A 104 2.10 -4.17 -3.15
C PHE A 104 1.67 -3.72 -1.75
N ALA A 105 0.49 -3.12 -1.68
CA ALA A 105 -0.10 -2.57 -0.47
C ALA A 105 -1.55 -3.03 -0.27
N THR A 106 -2.04 -2.94 0.97
CA THR A 106 -3.46 -3.12 1.28
C THR A 106 -4.03 -1.84 1.86
N GLN A 107 -5.26 -1.50 1.52
CA GLN A 107 -6.03 -0.39 2.06
C GLN A 107 -7.13 -0.92 2.99
N GLY A 108 -6.70 -1.50 4.10
CA GLY A 108 -7.49 -2.27 5.06
C GLY A 108 -7.10 -3.74 5.08
N MET A 109 -7.44 -4.41 6.17
CA MET A 109 -7.12 -5.82 6.40
C MET A 109 -8.38 -6.65 6.79
N ALA A 110 -9.59 -6.21 6.41
CA ALA A 110 -10.81 -6.97 6.72
C ALA A 110 -10.78 -8.37 6.07
N SER A 111 -10.10 -8.52 4.94
CA SER A 111 -9.92 -9.79 4.23
C SER A 111 -9.23 -10.89 5.05
N ILE A 112 -8.42 -10.54 6.06
CA ILE A 112 -7.81 -11.58 6.93
C ILE A 112 -8.81 -12.16 7.93
N GLY A 113 -9.98 -11.51 8.13
CA GLY A 113 -10.97 -11.90 9.14
C GLY A 113 -10.35 -11.98 10.52
N THR A 114 -10.34 -13.18 11.11
CA THR A 114 -9.68 -13.49 12.39
C THR A 114 -8.51 -14.48 12.24
N ASN A 115 -7.97 -14.63 11.05
CA ASN A 115 -6.88 -15.56 10.77
C ASN A 115 -5.58 -14.81 10.44
N MET A 116 -4.74 -14.63 11.47
CA MET A 116 -3.46 -13.95 11.39
C MET A 116 -2.50 -14.52 10.33
N ARG A 117 -2.67 -15.79 9.93
CA ARG A 117 -1.80 -16.43 8.93
C ARG A 117 -1.86 -15.75 7.56
N TYR A 118 -2.95 -15.02 7.25
CA TYR A 118 -3.04 -14.28 5.99
C TYR A 118 -2.02 -13.15 5.88
N ILE A 119 -1.58 -12.54 6.98
CA ILE A 119 -0.47 -11.57 6.97
C ILE A 119 0.79 -12.22 6.39
N TRP A 120 1.09 -13.45 6.82
CA TRP A 120 2.20 -14.24 6.29
C TRP A 120 2.02 -14.57 4.80
N VAL A 121 0.82 -14.96 4.40
CA VAL A 121 0.51 -15.31 3.00
C VAL A 121 0.69 -14.07 2.12
N TYR A 122 0.12 -12.94 2.50
CA TYR A 122 0.24 -11.69 1.74
C TYR A 122 1.70 -11.24 1.65
N HIS A 123 2.46 -11.32 2.75
CA HIS A 123 3.90 -11.02 2.71
C HIS A 123 4.66 -11.93 1.73
N LYS A 124 4.35 -13.23 1.70
CA LYS A 124 4.96 -14.19 0.76
C LYS A 124 4.60 -13.90 -0.70
N LEU A 125 3.42 -13.32 -0.94
CA LEU A 125 2.97 -12.87 -2.26
C LEU A 125 3.47 -11.47 -2.62
N GLY A 126 4.31 -10.86 -1.78
CA GLY A 126 5.00 -9.61 -2.08
C GLY A 126 4.40 -8.36 -1.47
N VAL A 127 3.35 -8.44 -0.66
CA VAL A 127 2.80 -7.28 0.05
C VAL A 127 3.83 -6.74 1.06
N ARG A 128 4.09 -5.43 1.02
CA ARG A 128 5.09 -4.76 1.88
C ARG A 128 4.52 -3.61 2.70
N VAL A 129 3.33 -3.13 2.39
CA VAL A 129 2.62 -2.10 3.15
C VAL A 129 1.23 -2.63 3.49
N MET A 130 0.84 -2.57 4.76
CA MET A 130 -0.49 -3.00 5.19
C MET A 130 -1.14 -1.93 6.07
N GLN A 131 -2.36 -1.54 5.71
CA GLN A 131 -3.19 -0.61 6.46
C GLN A 131 -4.15 -1.39 7.36
N LEU A 132 -4.25 -1.03 8.66
CA LEU A 132 -5.03 -1.80 9.65
C LEU A 132 -6.53 -1.81 9.37
N THR A 133 -7.08 -0.65 9.07
CA THR A 133 -8.54 -0.47 8.84
C THR A 133 -8.75 0.38 7.60
N TYR A 134 -9.91 0.26 6.99
CA TYR A 134 -10.42 1.29 6.07
C TYR A 134 -11.27 2.31 6.87
N ASN A 135 -12.44 2.68 6.39
CA ASN A 135 -13.28 3.69 7.02
C ASN A 135 -14.03 3.20 8.26
N GLU A 136 -14.39 1.93 8.29
CA GLU A 136 -15.23 1.27 9.28
C GLU A 136 -14.39 0.47 10.28
N ARG A 137 -15.04 -0.07 11.29
CA ARG A 137 -14.43 -0.95 12.27
C ARG A 137 -14.12 -2.31 11.65
N SER A 138 -12.90 -2.81 11.91
CA SER A 138 -12.48 -4.17 11.59
C SER A 138 -12.20 -4.98 12.86
N ALA A 139 -11.76 -6.22 12.70
CA ALA A 139 -11.25 -7.02 13.82
C ALA A 139 -10.00 -6.42 14.48
N LEU A 140 -9.29 -5.52 13.79
CA LEU A 140 -8.02 -4.94 14.22
C LEU A 140 -8.18 -3.62 15.01
N GLY A 141 -9.17 -2.81 14.66
CA GLY A 141 -9.38 -1.50 15.26
C GLY A 141 -10.53 -0.74 14.60
N CYS A 142 -10.62 0.54 14.89
CA CYS A 142 -11.63 1.44 14.32
C CYS A 142 -11.05 2.24 13.15
N GLY A 143 -11.83 2.35 12.09
CA GLY A 143 -11.60 3.27 10.99
C GLY A 143 -11.99 4.71 11.32
N CYS A 144 -11.59 5.64 10.47
CA CYS A 144 -11.76 7.08 10.70
C CYS A 144 -13.23 7.58 10.65
N LYS A 145 -14.16 6.79 10.08
CA LYS A 145 -15.58 7.13 10.00
C LYS A 145 -16.43 6.53 11.13
N GLU A 146 -15.81 5.73 12.03
CA GLU A 146 -16.53 5.21 13.17
C GLU A 146 -16.99 6.34 14.11
N PRO A 147 -18.28 6.35 14.54
CA PRO A 147 -18.79 7.36 15.48
C PRO A 147 -18.07 7.33 16.82
N VAL A 148 -17.58 6.15 17.23
CA VAL A 148 -16.85 5.94 18.47
C VAL A 148 -15.59 5.14 18.17
N ASP A 149 -14.45 5.79 18.24
CA ASP A 149 -13.15 5.11 18.12
C ASP A 149 -12.78 4.43 19.44
N THR A 150 -12.91 3.13 19.50
CA THR A 150 -12.58 2.29 20.66
C THR A 150 -11.11 1.90 20.73
N GLY A 151 -10.32 2.31 19.74
CA GLY A 151 -8.88 2.04 19.67
C GLY A 151 -8.52 0.70 19.01
N LEU A 152 -7.26 0.33 19.18
CA LEU A 152 -6.68 -0.91 18.67
C LEU A 152 -7.24 -2.10 19.49
N THR A 153 -7.55 -3.20 18.82
CA THR A 153 -7.96 -4.43 19.50
C THR A 153 -6.74 -5.27 19.88
N ARG A 154 -6.92 -6.25 20.79
CA ARG A 154 -5.86 -7.25 21.05
C ARG A 154 -5.42 -7.99 19.81
N PHE A 155 -6.34 -8.25 18.88
CA PHE A 155 -6.01 -8.88 17.61
C PHE A 155 -5.22 -7.91 16.72
N GLY A 156 -5.54 -6.59 16.79
CA GLY A 156 -4.77 -5.53 16.14
C GLY A 156 -3.35 -5.40 16.67
N GLU A 157 -3.16 -5.48 18.00
CA GLU A 157 -1.82 -5.50 18.63
C GLU A 157 -0.97 -6.64 18.05
N GLN A 158 -1.52 -7.87 18.02
CA GLN A 158 -0.84 -9.04 17.46
C GLN A 158 -0.54 -8.88 15.95
N ALA A 159 -1.43 -8.22 15.21
CA ALA A 159 -1.19 -7.93 13.81
C ALA A 159 -0.01 -6.97 13.61
N VAL A 160 0.08 -5.91 14.42
CA VAL A 160 1.21 -4.96 14.40
C VAL A 160 2.53 -5.67 14.75
N GLU A 161 2.54 -6.52 15.78
CA GLU A 161 3.71 -7.33 16.13
C GLU A 161 4.16 -8.22 14.97
N GLN A 162 3.20 -8.88 14.31
CA GLN A 162 3.48 -9.74 13.16
C GLN A 162 4.02 -8.94 11.97
N MET A 163 3.44 -7.78 11.68
CA MET A 163 3.92 -6.89 10.62
C MET A 163 5.36 -6.44 10.89
N ASN A 164 5.67 -6.02 12.13
CA ASN A 164 7.03 -5.64 12.52
C ASN A 164 8.02 -6.81 12.34
N ALA A 165 7.65 -8.02 12.77
CA ALA A 165 8.49 -9.21 12.64
C ALA A 165 8.77 -9.60 11.18
N LEU A 166 7.87 -9.27 10.25
CA LEU A 166 8.00 -9.53 8.81
C LEU A 166 8.62 -8.37 8.03
N GLY A 167 8.85 -7.22 8.65
CA GLY A 167 9.31 -6.01 7.97
C GLY A 167 8.25 -5.39 7.06
N ILE A 168 6.96 -5.62 7.35
CA ILE A 168 5.84 -4.98 6.68
C ILE A 168 5.65 -3.58 7.27
N VAL A 169 5.54 -2.57 6.41
CA VAL A 169 5.29 -1.19 6.82
C VAL A 169 3.84 -1.06 7.29
N LEU A 170 3.66 -0.56 8.51
CA LEU A 170 2.36 -0.25 9.10
C LEU A 170 1.85 1.07 8.51
N ASP A 171 0.73 1.04 7.78
CA ASP A 171 0.03 2.23 7.31
C ASP A 171 -1.19 2.51 8.20
N LEU A 172 -1.32 3.75 8.63
CA LEU A 172 -2.37 4.24 9.52
C LEU A 172 -3.37 5.17 8.81
N SER A 173 -3.26 5.30 7.49
CA SER A 173 -4.28 5.99 6.70
C SER A 173 -5.65 5.34 6.96
N HIS A 174 -6.72 6.12 6.94
CA HIS A 174 -8.08 5.69 7.29
C HIS A 174 -8.31 5.18 8.72
N CYS A 175 -7.26 4.98 9.54
CA CYS A 175 -7.45 4.57 10.93
C CYS A 175 -8.05 5.70 11.78
N GLY A 176 -8.83 5.32 12.78
CA GLY A 176 -9.28 6.25 13.81
C GLY A 176 -8.11 6.84 14.60
N VAL A 177 -8.32 7.99 15.22
CA VAL A 177 -7.23 8.71 15.95
C VAL A 177 -6.69 7.87 17.08
N ARG A 178 -7.57 7.26 17.90
CA ARG A 178 -7.15 6.43 19.03
C ARG A 178 -6.50 5.14 18.55
N THR A 179 -7.07 4.49 17.54
CA THR A 179 -6.48 3.31 16.88
C THR A 179 -5.07 3.62 16.39
N SER A 180 -4.86 4.77 15.72
CA SER A 180 -3.54 5.19 15.22
C SER A 180 -2.54 5.41 16.35
N LEU A 181 -2.92 6.14 17.40
CA LEU A 181 -2.01 6.44 18.52
C LEU A 181 -1.62 5.16 19.30
N GLU A 182 -2.57 4.27 19.52
CA GLU A 182 -2.30 2.99 20.20
C GLU A 182 -1.44 2.08 19.31
N ALA A 183 -1.66 2.03 18.00
CA ALA A 183 -0.85 1.28 17.06
C ALA A 183 0.61 1.82 16.98
N ILE A 184 0.79 3.15 16.96
CA ILE A 184 2.13 3.78 17.01
C ILE A 184 2.84 3.42 18.33
N ALA A 185 2.13 3.50 19.46
CA ALA A 185 2.71 3.19 20.77
C ALA A 185 3.11 1.71 20.90
N HIS A 186 2.41 0.81 20.20
CA HIS A 186 2.65 -0.63 20.23
C HIS A 186 3.72 -1.07 19.21
N SER A 187 3.86 -0.35 18.09
CA SER A 187 4.79 -0.71 17.03
C SER A 187 6.26 -0.55 17.45
N GLN A 188 7.10 -1.50 17.06
CA GLN A 188 8.55 -1.47 17.23
C GLN A 188 9.28 -0.95 15.98
N ALA A 189 8.54 -0.64 14.91
CA ALA A 189 9.03 -0.11 13.65
C ALA A 189 8.28 1.18 13.29
N PRO A 190 8.85 2.05 12.42
CA PRO A 190 8.16 3.23 11.95
C PRO A 190 6.84 2.90 11.28
N ALA A 191 5.79 3.68 11.59
CA ALA A 191 4.52 3.67 10.89
C ALA A 191 4.43 4.86 9.94
N ILE A 192 3.58 4.75 8.92
CA ILE A 192 3.34 5.80 7.94
C ILE A 192 1.86 6.20 7.89
N PHE A 193 1.61 7.37 7.33
CA PHE A 193 0.33 7.76 6.75
C PHE A 193 0.57 7.93 5.26
N SER A 194 0.27 6.92 4.47
CA SER A 194 0.52 6.93 3.01
C SER A 194 -0.30 8.01 2.32
N HIS A 195 -1.52 8.25 2.80
CA HIS A 195 -2.44 9.28 2.31
C HIS A 195 -3.36 9.74 3.45
N ALA A 196 -3.24 10.98 3.87
CA ALA A 196 -4.10 11.56 4.91
C ALA A 196 -4.15 13.08 4.83
N SER A 197 -5.25 13.66 5.27
CA SER A 197 -5.36 15.11 5.48
C SER A 197 -5.09 15.46 6.94
N VAL A 198 -4.33 16.54 7.15
CA VAL A 198 -4.04 17.05 8.49
C VAL A 198 -5.29 17.73 9.06
N ARG A 199 -5.78 17.25 10.22
CA ARG A 199 -7.00 17.78 10.87
C ARG A 199 -6.95 19.30 11.03
N ALA A 200 -5.82 19.87 11.40
CA ALA A 200 -5.69 21.32 11.57
C ALA A 200 -5.94 22.15 10.30
N LEU A 201 -5.91 21.52 9.12
CA LEU A 201 -6.18 22.18 7.83
C LEU A 201 -7.62 21.96 7.35
N ASN A 202 -8.33 20.99 7.91
CA ASN A 202 -9.68 20.60 7.49
C ASN A 202 -10.79 21.02 8.48
N GLY A 203 -10.46 21.72 9.56
CA GLY A 203 -11.40 22.31 10.51
C GLY A 203 -11.98 21.33 11.50
#